data_38f45b7d5d3010e9e7b555d581060cc1
#
_entry.id   38f45b7d5d3010e9e7b555d581060cc1
#
_cell.length_a   1.000
_cell.length_b   1.000
_cell.length_c   1.000
_cell.angle_alpha   90.00
_cell.angle_beta   90.00
_cell.angle_gamma   90.00
#
_symmetry.space_group_name_H-M   'P 1'
#
loop_
_entity.id
_entity.type
_entity.pdbx_description
1 polymer ?
#
loop_
_entity_poly.entity_id
_entity_poly.type
_entity_poly.pdbx_seq_one_letter_code
_entity_poly.pdbx_strand_id
1 'polypeptide(L)'
;VGAFRLKAGAVVSAPDSLLGAARLFSETAAPILRGKLALESHAAAPALSLAGDSSLAREEYVLDVTRRGIELRGGSVSAVLYGLQSLRQLAFENRGTIPVVRIHDKPFFAYRGAMLDVCRHFSPIGEVKRFIDILALHKLNVFHWHLTDDQGWRIEIRRYPALTRTGSVRRGTV
;
A
#
# COMPACT_ATOMS: atom_id res chain seq x y z
N VAL A 1 -30.29 -2.02 -1.27
CA VAL A 1 -28.83 -1.98 -1.38
C VAL A 1 -28.28 -2.74 -0.18
N GLY A 2 -27.48 -3.81 -0.41
CA GLY A 2 -26.87 -4.61 0.65
C GLY A 2 -25.51 -4.06 1.06
N ALA A 3 -25.02 -4.52 2.23
CA ALA A 3 -23.67 -4.22 2.70
C ALA A 3 -23.08 -5.44 3.40
N PHE A 4 -21.74 -5.50 3.45
CA PHE A 4 -20.95 -6.43 4.23
C PHE A 4 -20.22 -5.67 5.34
N ARG A 5 -20.22 -6.19 6.56
CA ARG A 5 -19.51 -5.56 7.67
C ARG A 5 -18.22 -6.31 7.95
N LEU A 6 -17.09 -5.72 7.59
CA LEU A 6 -15.77 -6.18 7.96
C LEU A 6 -15.46 -5.72 9.40
N LYS A 7 -15.13 -6.66 10.29
CA LYS A 7 -14.90 -6.40 11.73
C LYS A 7 -13.49 -6.82 12.12
N ALA A 8 -13.00 -6.27 13.22
CA ALA A 8 -11.81 -6.79 13.89
C ALA A 8 -11.96 -8.30 14.18
N GLY A 9 -10.87 -9.06 14.02
CA GLY A 9 -10.85 -10.51 14.16
C GLY A 9 -11.44 -11.29 12.99
N ALA A 10 -12.03 -10.63 11.99
CA ALA A 10 -12.50 -11.31 10.79
C ALA A 10 -11.34 -11.98 10.04
N VAL A 11 -11.60 -13.18 9.48
CA VAL A 11 -10.57 -13.99 8.84
C VAL A 11 -10.33 -13.52 7.40
N VAL A 12 -9.06 -13.32 7.08
CA VAL A 12 -8.54 -13.11 5.71
C VAL A 12 -7.85 -14.40 5.27
N SER A 13 -8.32 -14.98 4.18
CA SER A 13 -7.67 -16.12 3.53
C SER A 13 -6.78 -15.61 2.40
N ALA A 14 -5.51 -16.00 2.41
CA ALA A 14 -4.54 -15.60 1.41
C ALA A 14 -3.50 -16.71 1.16
N PRO A 15 -3.13 -17.03 -0.08
CA PRO A 15 -2.01 -17.91 -0.35
C PRO A 15 -0.69 -17.27 0.15
N ASP A 16 0.33 -18.08 0.38
CA ASP A 16 1.61 -17.63 0.96
C ASP A 16 2.21 -16.42 0.23
N SER A 17 2.10 -16.38 -1.09
CA SER A 17 2.56 -15.26 -1.93
C SER A 17 1.86 -13.94 -1.65
N LEU A 18 0.67 -13.95 -1.06
CA LEU A 18 -0.15 -12.78 -0.75
C LEU A 18 -0.25 -12.48 0.77
N LEU A 19 0.32 -13.31 1.63
CA LEU A 19 0.29 -13.10 3.08
C LEU A 19 0.91 -11.76 3.50
N GLY A 20 1.97 -11.30 2.80
CA GLY A 20 2.55 -9.98 3.03
C GLY A 20 1.56 -8.83 2.78
N ALA A 21 0.79 -8.91 1.69
CA ALA A 21 -0.24 -7.93 1.35
C ALA A 21 -1.41 -7.98 2.36
N ALA A 22 -1.84 -9.18 2.76
CA ALA A 22 -2.88 -9.37 3.77
C ALA A 22 -2.48 -8.78 5.13
N ARG A 23 -1.22 -8.98 5.55
CA ARG A 23 -0.67 -8.42 6.79
C ARG A 23 -0.66 -6.91 6.76
N LEU A 24 -0.14 -6.30 5.69
CA LEU A 24 -0.12 -4.86 5.51
C LEU A 24 -1.54 -4.26 5.55
N PHE A 25 -2.50 -4.91 4.90
CA PHE A 25 -3.90 -4.49 4.96
C PHE A 25 -4.46 -4.58 6.37
N SER A 26 -4.23 -5.69 7.09
CA SER A 26 -4.68 -5.86 8.48
C SER A 26 -4.13 -4.75 9.39
N GLU A 27 -2.87 -4.37 9.24
CA GLU A 27 -2.22 -3.30 10.01
C GLU A 27 -2.78 -1.92 9.66
N THR A 28 -2.90 -1.61 8.38
CA THR A 28 -3.36 -0.30 7.91
C THR A 28 -4.86 -0.08 8.05
N ALA A 29 -5.66 -1.15 8.07
CA ALA A 29 -7.11 -1.10 8.33
C ALA A 29 -7.47 -1.16 9.83
N ALA A 30 -6.54 -1.56 10.71
CA ALA A 30 -6.81 -1.74 12.13
C ALA A 30 -7.41 -0.50 12.83
N PRO A 31 -6.98 0.75 12.56
CA PRO A 31 -7.61 1.93 13.13
C PRO A 31 -9.07 2.10 12.71
N ILE A 32 -9.41 1.72 11.47
CA ILE A 32 -10.76 1.81 10.90
C ILE A 32 -11.67 0.74 11.51
N LEU A 33 -11.15 -0.50 11.61
CA LEU A 33 -11.89 -1.68 12.06
C LEU A 33 -11.89 -1.84 13.59
N ARG A 34 -11.12 -1.01 14.31
CA ARG A 34 -10.90 -1.08 15.77
C ARG A 34 -10.21 -2.38 16.21
N GLY A 35 -9.31 -2.90 15.39
CA GLY A 35 -8.50 -4.08 15.66
C GLY A 35 -8.02 -4.77 14.38
N LYS A 36 -7.07 -5.68 14.53
CA LYS A 36 -6.48 -6.42 13.42
C LYS A 36 -7.40 -7.52 12.91
N LEU A 37 -7.15 -7.95 11.67
CA LEU A 37 -7.75 -9.13 11.05
C LEU A 37 -6.93 -10.38 11.38
N ALA A 38 -7.59 -11.54 11.44
CA ALA A 38 -6.93 -12.83 11.52
C ALA A 38 -6.48 -13.27 10.11
N LEU A 39 -5.30 -13.88 9.99
CA LEU A 39 -4.74 -14.31 8.71
C LEU A 39 -4.62 -15.83 8.70
N GLU A 40 -5.16 -16.47 7.67
CA GLU A 40 -5.12 -17.92 7.47
C GLU A 40 -4.80 -18.23 6.00
N SER A 41 -4.02 -19.29 5.74
CA SER A 41 -3.67 -19.65 4.35
C SER A 41 -4.85 -20.28 3.60
N HIS A 42 -5.72 -21.03 4.29
CA HIS A 42 -6.84 -21.77 3.69
C HIS A 42 -8.05 -21.78 4.65
N ALA A 43 -8.73 -20.66 4.79
CA ALA A 43 -9.95 -20.60 5.60
C ALA A 43 -11.15 -21.13 4.81
N ALA A 44 -12.01 -21.93 5.46
CA ALA A 44 -13.20 -22.49 4.81
C ALA A 44 -14.27 -21.43 4.51
N ALA A 45 -14.37 -20.39 5.34
CA ALA A 45 -15.36 -19.31 5.19
C ALA A 45 -14.75 -17.95 5.58
N PRO A 46 -13.80 -17.43 4.80
CA PRO A 46 -13.16 -16.16 5.12
C PRO A 46 -14.11 -14.98 4.89
N ALA A 47 -13.92 -13.93 5.68
CA ALA A 47 -14.58 -12.64 5.45
C ALA A 47 -13.99 -11.91 4.23
N LEU A 48 -12.68 -12.10 3.97
CA LEU A 48 -11.96 -11.60 2.80
C LEU A 48 -11.08 -12.73 2.24
N SER A 49 -11.24 -13.03 0.96
CA SER A 49 -10.39 -13.96 0.21
C SER A 49 -9.50 -13.19 -0.76
N LEU A 50 -8.21 -13.49 -0.75
CA LEU A 50 -7.24 -12.95 -1.70
C LEU A 50 -6.75 -14.06 -2.63
N ALA A 51 -6.70 -13.77 -3.93
CA ALA A 51 -6.21 -14.74 -4.92
C ALA A 51 -5.41 -14.03 -6.04
N GLY A 52 -4.45 -14.78 -6.61
CA GLY A 52 -3.84 -14.43 -7.89
C GLY A 52 -4.75 -14.87 -9.03
N ASP A 53 -4.79 -14.09 -10.12
CA ASP A 53 -5.56 -14.40 -11.33
C ASP A 53 -4.72 -14.07 -12.56
N SER A 54 -4.16 -15.10 -13.20
CA SER A 54 -3.29 -14.97 -14.35
C SER A 54 -4.01 -14.50 -15.64
N SER A 55 -5.33 -14.44 -15.64
CA SER A 55 -6.13 -13.89 -16.72
C SER A 55 -6.18 -12.36 -16.72
N LEU A 56 -5.85 -11.74 -15.57
CA LEU A 56 -5.81 -10.29 -15.39
C LEU A 56 -4.42 -9.73 -15.76
N ALA A 57 -4.39 -8.50 -16.23
CA ALA A 57 -3.14 -7.80 -16.47
C ALA A 57 -2.37 -7.57 -15.15
N ARG A 58 -1.05 -7.31 -15.24
CA ARG A 58 -0.14 -7.22 -14.08
C ARG A 58 -0.64 -6.31 -12.95
N GLU A 59 -1.26 -5.17 -13.25
CA GLU A 59 -1.77 -4.21 -12.26
C GLU A 59 -3.30 -4.13 -12.24
N GLU A 60 -3.97 -5.12 -12.82
CA GLU A 60 -5.42 -5.23 -12.90
C GLU A 60 -5.95 -6.07 -11.75
N TYR A 61 -7.07 -5.65 -11.15
CA TYR A 61 -7.75 -6.41 -10.10
C TYR A 61 -9.26 -6.37 -10.25
N VAL A 62 -9.90 -7.37 -9.64
CA VAL A 62 -11.35 -7.46 -9.46
C VAL A 62 -11.63 -7.61 -7.96
N LEU A 63 -12.43 -6.71 -7.41
CA LEU A 63 -12.90 -6.71 -6.04
C LEU A 63 -14.40 -6.91 -6.04
N ASP A 64 -14.88 -8.03 -5.53
CA ASP A 64 -16.28 -8.37 -5.38
C ASP A 64 -16.67 -8.32 -3.89
N VAL A 65 -17.54 -7.40 -3.51
CA VAL A 65 -18.14 -7.31 -2.18
C VAL A 65 -19.57 -7.81 -2.27
N THR A 66 -19.86 -8.88 -1.54
CA THR A 66 -21.19 -9.48 -1.44
C THR A 66 -21.72 -9.35 -0.01
N ARG A 67 -22.96 -9.75 0.26
CA ARG A 67 -23.48 -9.83 1.63
C ARG A 67 -22.81 -10.93 2.47
N ARG A 68 -22.12 -11.90 1.84
CA ARG A 68 -21.53 -13.08 2.49
C ARG A 68 -20.05 -12.91 2.76
N GLY A 69 -19.34 -12.04 2.04
CA GLY A 69 -17.90 -11.86 2.13
C GLY A 69 -17.35 -11.04 0.97
N ILE A 70 -16.05 -10.89 0.98
CA ILE A 70 -15.28 -10.10 0.02
C ILE A 70 -14.30 -11.03 -0.69
N GLU A 71 -14.25 -10.95 -2.01
CA GLU A 71 -13.26 -11.61 -2.86
C GLU A 71 -12.44 -10.57 -3.61
N LEU A 72 -11.12 -10.68 -3.56
CA LEU A 72 -10.20 -9.83 -4.29
C LEU A 72 -9.23 -10.71 -5.09
N ARG A 73 -9.25 -10.54 -6.41
CA ARG A 73 -8.35 -11.21 -7.34
C ARG A 73 -7.50 -10.18 -8.08
N GLY A 74 -6.22 -10.48 -8.28
CA GLY A 74 -5.31 -9.57 -8.97
C GLY A 74 -4.29 -10.29 -9.82
N GLY A 75 -3.88 -9.68 -10.93
CA GLY A 75 -2.89 -10.21 -11.86
C GLY A 75 -1.46 -10.27 -11.28
N SER A 76 -1.23 -9.61 -10.14
CA SER A 76 0.03 -9.66 -9.37
C SER A 76 -0.19 -9.25 -7.93
N VAL A 77 0.85 -9.36 -7.08
CA VAL A 77 0.84 -8.85 -5.71
C VAL A 77 0.54 -7.34 -5.67
N SER A 78 1.08 -6.55 -6.61
CA SER A 78 0.80 -5.11 -6.72
C SER A 78 -0.68 -4.84 -7.01
N ALA A 79 -1.29 -5.61 -7.91
CA ALA A 79 -2.72 -5.50 -8.23
C ALA A 79 -3.59 -5.79 -7.00
N VAL A 80 -3.26 -6.83 -6.23
CA VAL A 80 -3.96 -7.14 -4.97
C VAL A 80 -3.79 -6.00 -3.97
N LEU A 81 -2.59 -5.42 -3.83
CA LEU A 81 -2.36 -4.25 -2.98
C LEU A 81 -3.23 -3.06 -3.40
N TYR A 82 -3.38 -2.78 -4.71
CA TYR A 82 -4.26 -1.71 -5.20
C TYR A 82 -5.74 -1.97 -4.88
N GLY A 83 -6.19 -3.21 -5.02
CA GLY A 83 -7.54 -3.61 -4.63
C GLY A 83 -7.77 -3.46 -3.11
N LEU A 84 -6.77 -3.81 -2.29
CA LEU A 84 -6.81 -3.62 -0.84
C LEU A 84 -6.85 -2.13 -0.45
N GLN A 85 -6.19 -1.23 -1.21
CA GLN A 85 -6.35 0.22 -0.99
C GLN A 85 -7.77 0.70 -1.30
N SER A 86 -8.38 0.20 -2.37
CA SER A 86 -9.80 0.51 -2.66
C SER A 86 -10.73 -0.01 -1.56
N LEU A 87 -10.51 -1.24 -1.09
CA LEU A 87 -11.27 -1.81 0.03
C LEU A 87 -11.08 -0.99 1.32
N ARG A 88 -9.86 -0.53 1.59
CA ARG A 88 -9.55 0.33 2.74
C ARG A 88 -10.30 1.67 2.68
N GLN A 89 -10.37 2.30 1.51
CA GLN A 89 -11.11 3.56 1.31
C GLN A 89 -12.61 3.34 1.55
N LEU A 90 -13.21 2.29 0.96
CA LEU A 90 -14.61 1.94 1.20
C LEU A 90 -14.91 1.68 2.69
N ALA A 91 -13.99 0.97 3.38
CA ALA A 91 -14.13 0.70 4.80
C ALA A 91 -13.99 1.97 5.65
N PHE A 92 -13.12 2.90 5.27
CA PHE A 92 -12.91 4.18 5.96
C PHE A 92 -14.16 5.06 5.90
N GLU A 93 -14.70 5.29 4.71
CA GLU A 93 -15.88 6.13 4.48
C GLU A 93 -17.10 5.63 5.23
N ASN A 94 -17.25 4.31 5.37
CA ASN A 94 -18.43 3.67 5.94
C ASN A 94 -18.17 2.97 7.28
N ARG A 95 -17.09 3.30 7.97
CA ARG A 95 -16.72 2.75 9.30
C ARG A 95 -16.76 1.21 9.37
N GLY A 96 -16.18 0.57 8.35
CA GLY A 96 -16.13 -0.89 8.20
C GLY A 96 -17.38 -1.55 7.63
N THR A 97 -18.43 -0.79 7.32
CA THR A 97 -19.62 -1.29 6.61
C THR A 97 -19.47 -1.00 5.12
N ILE A 98 -19.18 -2.02 4.31
CA ILE A 98 -18.82 -1.88 2.91
C ILE A 98 -20.04 -2.20 2.04
N PRO A 99 -20.43 -1.32 1.11
CA PRO A 99 -21.56 -1.59 0.22
C PRO A 99 -21.29 -2.81 -0.66
N VAL A 100 -22.35 -3.56 -1.01
CA VAL A 100 -22.26 -4.59 -2.05
C VAL A 100 -21.90 -3.89 -3.36
N VAL A 101 -20.73 -4.21 -3.89
CA VAL A 101 -20.18 -3.58 -5.10
C VAL A 101 -19.22 -4.53 -5.79
N ARG A 102 -19.14 -4.43 -7.11
CA ARG A 102 -18.09 -5.03 -7.92
C ARG A 102 -17.24 -3.92 -8.53
N ILE A 103 -15.94 -3.99 -8.30
CA ILE A 103 -14.95 -3.09 -8.87
C ILE A 103 -14.02 -3.92 -9.75
N HIS A 104 -13.91 -3.53 -11.01
CA HIS A 104 -12.93 -4.02 -11.95
C HIS A 104 -12.07 -2.82 -12.37
N ASP A 105 -10.82 -2.81 -12.02
CA ASP A 105 -9.95 -1.64 -12.16
C ASP A 105 -8.56 -2.03 -12.66
N LYS A 106 -8.02 -1.18 -13.51
CA LYS A 106 -6.63 -1.23 -13.98
C LYS A 106 -6.12 0.19 -14.20
N PRO A 107 -4.83 0.46 -13.97
CA PRO A 107 -4.28 1.79 -14.20
C PRO A 107 -4.36 2.19 -15.68
N PHE A 108 -4.73 3.43 -15.94
CA PHE A 108 -4.67 4.00 -17.27
C PHE A 108 -3.21 4.31 -17.69
N PHE A 109 -2.39 4.81 -16.74
CA PHE A 109 -0.97 5.10 -16.96
C PHE A 109 -0.09 4.02 -16.34
N ALA A 110 0.87 3.50 -17.12
CA ALA A 110 1.86 2.55 -16.63
C ALA A 110 2.85 3.19 -15.63
N TYR A 111 3.19 4.47 -15.81
CA TYR A 111 4.03 5.24 -14.89
C TYR A 111 3.17 6.17 -14.05
N ARG A 112 3.23 6.00 -12.73
CA ARG A 112 2.52 6.82 -11.73
C ARG A 112 3.49 7.11 -10.61
N GLY A 113 4.21 8.20 -10.72
CA GLY A 113 5.32 8.52 -9.83
C GLY A 113 5.17 9.83 -9.11
N ALA A 114 5.92 9.97 -8.01
CA ALA A 114 6.17 11.23 -7.36
C ALA A 114 7.63 11.30 -6.90
N MET A 115 8.14 12.51 -6.75
CA MET A 115 9.50 12.77 -6.31
C MET A 115 9.49 13.43 -4.92
N LEU A 116 10.45 13.04 -4.08
CA LEU A 116 10.78 13.73 -2.84
C LEU A 116 12.25 14.17 -2.90
N ASP A 117 12.47 15.47 -2.83
CA ASP A 117 13.80 16.06 -2.78
C ASP A 117 14.23 16.25 -1.32
N VAL A 118 15.09 15.35 -0.85
CA VAL A 118 15.70 15.44 0.49
C VAL A 118 17.10 16.05 0.46
N CYS A 119 17.57 16.43 -0.73
CA CYS A 119 18.83 17.10 -0.91
C CYS A 119 18.73 18.59 -0.51
N ARG A 120 17.73 19.31 -1.06
CA ARG A 120 17.50 20.72 -0.75
C ARG A 120 16.93 20.90 0.66
N HIS A 121 16.00 20.04 1.05
CA HIS A 121 15.42 20.01 2.38
C HIS A 121 15.48 18.60 2.96
N PHE A 122 16.25 18.44 4.04
CA PHE A 122 16.39 17.14 4.69
C PHE A 122 15.05 16.68 5.29
N SER A 123 14.64 15.46 4.93
CA SER A 123 13.51 14.78 5.58
C SER A 123 13.99 13.59 6.40
N PRO A 124 13.62 13.51 7.69
CA PRO A 124 13.88 12.35 8.52
C PRO A 124 13.27 11.08 7.94
N ILE A 125 13.84 9.92 8.28
CA ILE A 125 13.40 8.62 7.74
C ILE A 125 11.91 8.34 8.00
N GLY A 126 11.36 8.84 9.11
CA GLY A 126 9.94 8.72 9.42
C GLY A 126 9.03 9.44 8.40
N GLU A 127 9.44 10.62 7.94
CA GLU A 127 8.72 11.38 6.90
C GLU A 127 8.80 10.69 5.55
N VAL A 128 9.99 10.17 5.19
CA VAL A 128 10.17 9.41 3.94
C VAL A 128 9.28 8.16 3.93
N LYS A 129 9.22 7.41 5.04
CA LYS A 129 8.33 6.25 5.18
C LYS A 129 6.86 6.67 5.04
N ARG A 130 6.45 7.75 5.69
CA ARG A 130 5.08 8.29 5.57
C ARG A 130 4.76 8.71 4.13
N PHE A 131 5.73 9.29 3.43
CA PHE A 131 5.57 9.64 2.01
C PHE A 131 5.33 8.38 1.15
N ILE A 132 6.10 7.30 1.37
CA ILE A 132 5.90 6.01 0.70
C ILE A 132 4.49 5.45 0.99
N ASP A 133 4.01 5.54 2.24
CA ASP A 133 2.66 5.10 2.59
C ASP A 133 1.58 5.90 1.85
N ILE A 134 1.80 7.21 1.66
CA ILE A 134 0.91 8.07 0.86
C ILE A 134 0.93 7.65 -0.62
N LEU A 135 2.11 7.39 -1.20
CA LEU A 135 2.21 6.90 -2.57
C LEU A 135 1.43 5.59 -2.75
N ALA A 136 1.60 4.65 -1.81
CA ALA A 136 0.88 3.38 -1.82
C ALA A 136 -0.64 3.57 -1.71
N LEU A 137 -1.11 4.49 -0.85
CA LEU A 137 -2.54 4.83 -0.70
C LEU A 137 -3.15 5.31 -2.01
N HIS A 138 -2.40 6.09 -2.80
CA HIS A 138 -2.80 6.62 -4.10
C HIS A 138 -2.45 5.70 -5.28
N LYS A 139 -2.03 4.45 -5.01
CA LYS A 139 -1.67 3.45 -6.04
C LYS A 139 -0.57 3.93 -6.99
N LEU A 140 0.35 4.78 -6.53
CA LEU A 140 1.53 5.15 -7.28
C LEU A 140 2.54 3.99 -7.24
N ASN A 141 3.29 3.80 -8.33
CA ASN A 141 4.21 2.67 -8.49
C ASN A 141 5.68 3.07 -8.63
N VAL A 142 5.97 4.38 -8.67
CA VAL A 142 7.33 4.89 -8.78
C VAL A 142 7.58 5.95 -7.73
N PHE A 143 8.66 5.77 -6.96
CA PHE A 143 9.17 6.76 -6.04
C PHE A 143 10.54 7.26 -6.52
N HIS A 144 10.61 8.52 -6.95
CA HIS A 144 11.88 9.17 -7.23
C HIS A 144 12.39 9.85 -5.95
N TRP A 145 13.31 9.18 -5.29
CA TRP A 145 13.97 9.73 -4.10
C TRP A 145 15.23 10.47 -4.50
N HIS A 146 15.17 11.80 -4.53
CA HIS A 146 16.28 12.66 -4.90
C HIS A 146 17.20 12.87 -3.70
N LEU A 147 18.29 12.09 -3.64
CA LEU A 147 19.14 11.94 -2.46
C LEU A 147 20.38 12.82 -2.51
N THR A 148 20.82 13.24 -3.69
CA THR A 148 22.11 13.90 -3.86
C THR A 148 22.04 14.99 -4.91
N ASP A 149 22.54 16.16 -4.56
CA ASP A 149 22.75 17.29 -5.45
C ASP A 149 23.83 18.20 -4.84
N ASP A 150 24.10 19.36 -5.44
CA ASP A 150 25.09 20.34 -4.97
C ASP A 150 24.80 20.88 -3.56
N GLN A 151 23.52 20.96 -3.15
CA GLN A 151 23.11 21.46 -1.84
C GLN A 151 23.22 20.43 -0.71
N GLY A 152 23.39 19.14 -1.01
CA GLY A 152 23.55 18.12 0.03
C GLY A 152 23.68 16.71 -0.50
N TRP A 153 24.47 15.92 0.20
CA TRP A 153 24.72 14.52 -0.11
C TRP A 153 24.12 13.62 0.98
N ARG A 154 23.12 12.78 0.63
CA ARG A 154 22.38 11.96 1.61
C ARG A 154 22.63 10.46 1.50
N ILE A 155 23.49 10.01 0.56
CA ILE A 155 23.86 8.60 0.40
C ILE A 155 25.23 8.36 1.08
N GLU A 156 25.27 7.45 2.06
CA GLU A 156 26.53 7.03 2.63
C GLU A 156 27.30 6.15 1.64
N ILE A 157 28.53 6.56 1.32
CA ILE A 157 29.50 5.75 0.59
C ILE A 157 30.68 5.51 1.49
N ARG A 158 30.80 4.29 2.03
CA ARG A 158 31.82 3.95 3.04
C ARG A 158 33.26 4.26 2.60
N ARG A 159 33.55 4.13 1.29
CA ARG A 159 34.85 4.48 0.72
C ARG A 159 35.13 5.98 0.69
N TYR A 160 34.08 6.81 0.73
CA TYR A 160 34.16 8.26 0.65
C TYR A 160 33.36 8.94 1.78
N PRO A 161 33.76 8.74 3.04
CA PRO A 161 32.98 9.21 4.21
C PRO A 161 32.85 10.74 4.28
N ALA A 162 33.74 11.49 3.63
CA ALA A 162 33.65 12.94 3.55
C ALA A 162 32.38 13.44 2.84
N LEU A 163 31.82 12.65 1.91
CA LEU A 163 30.58 13.00 1.22
C LEU A 163 29.40 13.19 2.17
N THR A 164 29.27 12.31 3.16
CA THR A 164 28.21 12.46 4.18
C THR A 164 28.66 13.31 5.36
N ARG A 165 29.92 13.21 5.82
CA ARG A 165 30.40 13.98 6.96
C ARG A 165 30.42 15.50 6.71
N THR A 166 30.79 15.92 5.48
CA THR A 166 30.94 17.32 5.10
C THR A 166 29.82 17.74 4.12
N GLY A 167 29.59 16.94 3.09
CA GLY A 167 28.64 17.27 2.02
C GLY A 167 27.16 17.16 2.42
N SER A 168 26.85 16.56 3.59
CA SER A 168 25.48 16.51 4.09
C SER A 168 25.04 17.75 4.89
N VAL A 169 25.97 18.64 5.22
CA VAL A 169 25.71 19.81 6.08
C VAL A 169 25.98 21.09 5.33
N ARG A 170 25.08 22.06 5.43
CA ARG A 170 25.29 23.42 4.92
C ARG A 170 24.79 24.45 5.94
N ARG A 171 25.33 25.70 5.85
CA ARG A 171 25.04 26.77 6.80
C ARG A 171 23.66 27.41 6.67
N GLY A 172 22.97 27.20 5.56
CA GLY A 172 21.66 27.79 5.30
C GLY A 172 21.00 27.19 4.07
N THR A 173 19.70 27.42 3.96
CA THR A 173 18.89 27.13 2.77
C THR A 173 18.67 28.45 2.05
N VAL A 174 18.91 28.50 0.76
CA VAL A 174 18.63 29.67 -0.10
C VAL A 174 17.19 29.60 -0.55
#